data_a60389d63707e030db25e54b98889b2c
#
_entry.id   a60389d63707e030db25e54b98889b2c
#
_cell.length_a   1.000
_cell.length_b   1.000
_cell.length_c   1.000
_cell.angle_alpha   90.00
_cell.angle_beta   90.00
_cell.angle_gamma   90.00
#
_symmetry.space_group_name_H-M   'P 1'
#
loop_
_entity.id
_entity.type
_entity.pdbx_description
1 polymer ?
#
loop_
_entity_poly.entity_id
_entity_poly.type
_entity_poly.pdbx_seq_one_letter_code
_entity_poly.pdbx_strand_id
1 'polypeptide(L)'
;LLLGLCGWARAQESYQHEFDQVLKKVDDLLWQEKVGDLAYIDKVYLCGPARWKEANPNGMSAGNELKFWTYVFIPKSVDEGKKYPLMVLPHSGVHADFNTYYAHIVRELVSQGYIVVSAEYRGSTGYGAATYNNIDYGGLENEDVLVSRNYMVENYSIVDANRIGIMGWSHGGMITLMNLLTYPGQYRCGFAGVPVSDVVMRMGYSTDDYRELFAAPNHIGKTTRGDL
;
A
#
# COMPACT_ATOMS: atom_id res chain seq x y z
N LEU A 1 0.02 10.58 38.42
CA LEU A 1 0.42 9.27 37.91
C LEU A 1 -0.17 9.01 36.51
N LEU A 2 -1.45 9.25 36.26
CA LEU A 2 -2.10 9.06 34.94
C LEU A 2 -1.52 9.96 33.83
N LEU A 3 -1.17 11.21 34.12
CA LEU A 3 -0.56 12.13 33.15
C LEU A 3 0.86 11.70 32.75
N GLY A 4 1.60 11.06 33.66
CA GLY A 4 2.91 10.50 33.35
C GLY A 4 2.84 9.31 32.37
N LEU A 5 1.90 8.41 32.58
CA LEU A 5 1.72 7.22 31.72
C LEU A 5 1.32 7.59 30.28
N CYS A 6 0.45 8.58 30.08
CA CYS A 6 0.09 9.08 28.75
C CYS A 6 1.28 9.74 28.04
N GLY A 7 2.16 10.44 28.77
CA GLY A 7 3.36 11.04 28.21
C GLY A 7 4.37 9.99 27.73
N TRP A 8 4.55 8.92 28.49
CA TRP A 8 5.44 7.81 28.12
C TRP A 8 4.92 7.02 26.91
N ALA A 9 3.63 6.72 26.85
CA ALA A 9 3.05 6.01 25.71
C ALA A 9 3.20 6.80 24.41
N ARG A 10 2.93 8.11 24.43
CA ARG A 10 3.12 8.98 23.25
C ARG A 10 4.59 9.11 22.84
N ALA A 11 5.52 9.18 23.80
CA ALA A 11 6.95 9.21 23.49
C ALA A 11 7.39 7.89 22.85
N GLN A 12 6.93 6.76 23.37
CA GLN A 12 7.26 5.44 22.83
C GLN A 12 6.71 5.26 21.40
N GLU A 13 5.49 5.70 21.13
CA GLU A 13 4.89 5.69 19.79
C GLU A 13 5.67 6.57 18.80
N SER A 14 6.10 7.76 19.23
CA SER A 14 6.94 8.65 18.42
C SER A 14 8.28 8.01 18.07
N TYR A 15 8.96 7.39 19.03
CA TYR A 15 10.22 6.68 18.80
C TYR A 15 10.05 5.49 17.84
N GLN A 16 8.94 4.75 17.93
CA GLN A 16 8.69 3.64 17.03
C GLN A 16 8.57 4.14 15.59
N HIS A 17 7.79 5.19 15.33
CA HIS A 17 7.65 5.74 13.99
C HIS A 17 8.96 6.32 13.43
N GLU A 18 9.80 6.94 14.28
CA GLU A 18 11.12 7.42 13.88
C GLU A 18 12.06 6.26 13.54
N PHE A 19 12.04 5.21 14.34
CA PHE A 19 12.83 3.99 14.09
C PHE A 19 12.41 3.30 12.80
N ASP A 20 11.10 3.15 12.57
CA ASP A 20 10.56 2.57 11.33
C ASP A 20 10.99 3.38 10.10
N GLN A 21 11.06 4.71 10.20
CA GLN A 21 11.56 5.56 9.12
C GLN A 21 13.06 5.32 8.83
N VAL A 22 13.86 5.07 9.86
CA VAL A 22 15.28 4.73 9.68
C VAL A 22 15.42 3.36 9.02
N LEU A 23 14.69 2.35 9.51
CA LEU A 23 14.68 1.02 8.92
C LEU A 23 14.26 1.06 7.46
N LYS A 24 13.23 1.84 7.14
CA LYS A 24 12.76 2.00 5.76
C LYS A 24 13.82 2.61 4.84
N LYS A 25 14.55 3.61 5.31
CA LYS A 25 15.65 4.22 4.54
C LYS A 25 16.81 3.25 4.30
N VAL A 26 17.10 2.38 5.29
CA VAL A 26 18.11 1.32 5.12
C VAL A 26 17.61 0.29 4.10
N ASP A 27 16.36 -0.14 4.20
CA ASP A 27 15.76 -1.09 3.26
C ASP A 27 15.73 -0.53 1.82
N ASP A 28 15.46 0.77 1.66
CA ASP A 28 15.52 1.45 0.36
C ASP A 28 16.90 1.27 -0.33
N LEU A 29 17.97 1.28 0.42
CA LEU A 29 19.32 1.06 -0.13
C LEU A 29 19.53 -0.40 -0.55
N LEU A 30 18.92 -1.35 0.19
CA LEU A 30 19.03 -2.78 -0.09
C LEU A 30 18.32 -3.19 -1.39
N TRP A 31 17.32 -2.43 -1.86
CA TRP A 31 16.68 -2.70 -3.14
C TRP A 31 17.67 -2.74 -4.31
N GLN A 32 18.66 -1.83 -4.33
CA GLN A 32 19.69 -1.83 -5.37
C GLN A 32 20.56 -3.09 -5.32
N GLU A 33 20.89 -3.56 -4.12
CA GLU A 33 21.64 -4.81 -3.95
C GLU A 33 20.82 -6.03 -4.39
N LYS A 34 19.52 -6.05 -4.05
CA LYS A 34 18.66 -7.22 -4.25
C LYS A 34 18.12 -7.35 -5.67
N VAL A 35 17.86 -6.25 -6.38
CA VAL A 35 17.14 -6.24 -7.64
C VAL A 35 17.82 -5.37 -8.71
N GLY A 36 18.76 -4.53 -8.32
CA GLY A 36 19.40 -3.57 -9.23
C GLY A 36 20.20 -4.16 -10.37
N ASP A 37 20.53 -5.45 -10.31
CA ASP A 37 21.11 -6.19 -11.44
C ASP A 37 20.10 -6.42 -12.58
N LEU A 38 18.81 -6.57 -12.29
CA LEU A 38 17.73 -6.91 -13.22
C LEU A 38 16.83 -5.72 -13.59
N ALA A 39 16.68 -4.73 -12.70
CA ALA A 39 15.77 -3.62 -12.90
C ALA A 39 16.38 -2.25 -12.67
N TYR A 40 15.85 -1.26 -13.39
CA TYR A 40 15.89 0.14 -12.96
C TYR A 40 14.85 0.31 -11.86
N ILE A 41 15.25 0.91 -10.75
CA ILE A 41 14.42 1.09 -9.56
C ILE A 41 14.19 2.58 -9.35
N ASP A 42 12.93 2.97 -9.25
CA ASP A 42 12.53 4.33 -8.94
C ASP A 42 11.55 4.34 -7.77
N LYS A 43 11.45 5.47 -7.10
CA LYS A 43 10.54 5.69 -5.99
C LYS A 43 9.90 7.06 -6.14
N VAL A 44 8.65 7.06 -6.59
CA VAL A 44 7.90 8.25 -6.94
C VAL A 44 6.92 8.63 -5.83
N TYR A 45 6.59 9.92 -5.73
CA TYR A 45 5.69 10.45 -4.72
C TYR A 45 4.37 10.83 -5.37
N LEU A 46 3.30 10.11 -5.05
CA LEU A 46 2.00 10.24 -5.67
C LEU A 46 0.98 10.86 -4.71
N CYS A 47 -0.06 11.45 -5.28
CA CYS A 47 -1.20 11.97 -4.55
C CYS A 47 -2.35 10.96 -4.63
N GLY A 48 -2.79 10.46 -3.48
CA GLY A 48 -3.99 9.65 -3.34
C GLY A 48 -5.24 10.50 -3.11
N PRO A 49 -6.43 9.90 -3.06
CA PRO A 49 -7.65 10.60 -2.74
C PRO A 49 -7.60 11.21 -1.33
N ALA A 50 -8.33 12.29 -1.13
CA ALA A 50 -8.44 12.94 0.17
C ALA A 50 -8.95 11.95 1.23
N ARG A 51 -8.55 12.15 2.49
CA ARG A 51 -8.83 11.25 3.63
C ARG A 51 -10.32 10.97 3.83
N TRP A 52 -11.18 11.92 3.46
CA TRP A 52 -12.64 11.81 3.50
C TRP A 52 -13.24 12.69 2.42
N LYS A 53 -14.45 12.35 2.01
CA LYS A 53 -15.26 13.27 1.21
C LYS A 53 -15.61 14.44 2.11
N GLU A 54 -15.00 15.58 1.87
CA GLU A 54 -15.22 16.74 2.69
C GLU A 54 -16.64 17.27 2.61
N ALA A 55 -17.26 17.38 3.78
CA ALA A 55 -18.55 18.05 3.90
C ALA A 55 -18.43 19.58 3.71
N ASN A 56 -17.23 20.12 3.89
CA ASN A 56 -16.95 21.55 3.71
C ASN A 56 -15.87 21.78 2.65
N PRO A 57 -16.24 22.08 1.40
CA PRO A 57 -15.28 22.30 0.32
C PRO A 57 -14.40 23.56 0.52
N ASN A 58 -14.76 24.44 1.46
CA ASN A 58 -14.00 25.64 1.81
C ASN A 58 -13.11 25.45 3.05
N GLY A 59 -13.06 24.25 3.63
CA GLY A 59 -12.15 23.94 4.72
C GLY A 59 -10.68 23.99 4.27
N MET A 60 -9.77 24.33 5.19
CA MET A 60 -8.34 24.38 4.87
C MET A 60 -7.76 23.04 4.43
N SER A 61 -8.40 21.93 4.79
CA SER A 61 -8.06 20.58 4.36
C SER A 61 -8.76 20.13 3.09
N ALA A 62 -9.71 20.96 2.58
CA ALA A 62 -10.42 20.66 1.35
C ALA A 62 -9.44 20.53 0.18
N GLY A 63 -9.49 19.41 -0.51
CA GLY A 63 -8.58 19.11 -1.61
C GLY A 63 -7.13 18.79 -1.21
N ASN A 64 -6.81 18.67 0.08
CA ASN A 64 -5.52 18.16 0.52
C ASN A 64 -5.48 16.65 0.31
N GLU A 65 -4.84 16.26 -0.76
CA GLU A 65 -4.62 14.87 -1.12
C GLU A 65 -3.61 14.23 -0.16
N LEU A 66 -3.82 12.97 0.15
CA LEU A 66 -2.82 12.17 0.82
C LEU A 66 -1.69 11.88 -0.16
N LYS A 67 -0.46 12.10 0.27
CA LYS A 67 0.73 11.77 -0.53
C LYS A 67 1.37 10.50 0.02
N PHE A 68 1.75 9.62 -0.89
CA PHE A 68 2.40 8.35 -0.55
C PHE A 68 3.51 8.01 -1.55
N TRP A 69 4.48 7.25 -1.12
CA TRP A 69 5.55 6.75 -1.96
C TRP A 69 5.13 5.50 -2.73
N THR A 70 5.70 5.33 -3.90
CA THR A 70 5.42 4.21 -4.79
C THR A 70 6.70 3.73 -5.42
N TYR A 71 7.00 2.45 -5.30
CA TYR A 71 8.13 1.84 -5.99
C TYR A 71 7.77 1.45 -7.40
N VAL A 72 8.72 1.67 -8.30
CA VAL A 72 8.62 1.29 -9.71
C VAL A 72 9.86 0.47 -10.07
N PHE A 73 9.65 -0.69 -10.66
CA PHE A 73 10.72 -1.57 -11.15
C PHE A 73 10.52 -1.81 -12.64
N ILE A 74 11.49 -1.37 -13.44
CA ILE A 74 11.48 -1.52 -14.90
C ILE A 74 12.59 -2.50 -15.27
N PRO A 75 12.27 -3.64 -15.94
CA PRO A 75 13.29 -4.59 -16.38
C PRO A 75 14.37 -3.90 -17.22
N LYS A 76 15.64 -4.21 -16.97
CA LYS A 76 16.74 -3.72 -17.81
C LYS A 76 16.74 -4.32 -19.21
N SER A 77 15.98 -5.39 -19.41
CA SER A 77 15.81 -6.10 -20.68
C SER A 77 14.75 -5.49 -21.59
N VAL A 78 14.17 -4.33 -21.24
CA VAL A 78 13.16 -3.66 -22.09
C VAL A 78 13.81 -3.10 -23.35
N ASP A 79 13.17 -3.37 -24.48
CA ASP A 79 13.55 -2.83 -25.80
C ASP A 79 12.80 -1.52 -26.06
N GLU A 80 13.46 -0.59 -26.70
CA GLU A 80 12.85 0.65 -27.15
C GLU A 80 11.70 0.37 -28.15
N GLY A 81 10.58 1.06 -27.98
CA GLY A 81 9.40 0.93 -28.83
C GLY A 81 8.50 -0.29 -28.55
N LYS A 82 8.88 -1.19 -27.64
CA LYS A 82 8.01 -2.29 -27.20
C LYS A 82 7.20 -1.92 -25.97
N LYS A 83 6.07 -2.62 -25.77
CA LYS A 83 5.23 -2.50 -24.59
C LYS A 83 5.29 -3.77 -23.74
N TYR A 84 5.30 -3.58 -22.43
CA TYR A 84 5.47 -4.64 -21.42
C TYR A 84 4.28 -4.71 -20.47
N PRO A 85 3.95 -5.90 -19.96
CA PRO A 85 2.90 -6.05 -18.98
C PRO A 85 3.29 -5.37 -17.67
N LEU A 86 2.28 -4.85 -16.96
CA LEU A 86 2.42 -4.27 -15.63
C LEU A 86 1.85 -5.22 -14.58
N MET A 87 2.58 -5.42 -13.50
CA MET A 87 2.07 -6.06 -12.28
C MET A 87 1.98 -5.03 -11.16
N VAL A 88 0.78 -4.83 -10.65
CA VAL A 88 0.52 -4.04 -9.44
C VAL A 88 0.62 -4.96 -8.24
N LEU A 89 1.46 -4.62 -7.26
CA LEU A 89 1.82 -5.50 -6.15
C LEU A 89 1.59 -4.79 -4.80
N PRO A 90 0.33 -4.68 -4.31
CA PRO A 90 0.07 -4.16 -2.98
C PRO A 90 0.66 -5.08 -1.91
N HIS A 91 1.40 -4.50 -0.95
CA HIS A 91 2.01 -5.25 0.14
C HIS A 91 0.97 -5.79 1.13
N SER A 92 1.35 -6.79 1.92
CA SER A 92 0.53 -7.31 3.01
C SER A 92 0.62 -6.44 4.26
N GLY A 93 -0.26 -6.73 5.22
CA GLY A 93 -0.31 -6.02 6.49
C GLY A 93 -1.01 -4.67 6.35
N VAL A 94 -1.81 -4.33 7.36
CA VAL A 94 -2.45 -3.01 7.47
C VAL A 94 -1.39 -1.97 7.75
N HIS A 95 -0.56 -2.26 8.77
CA HIS A 95 0.59 -1.49 9.17
C HIS A 95 1.86 -2.30 8.90
N ALA A 96 2.27 -2.28 7.66
CA ALA A 96 3.51 -2.84 7.14
C ALA A 96 4.02 -1.94 6.02
N ASP A 97 5.02 -2.36 5.30
CA ASP A 97 5.60 -1.63 4.19
C ASP A 97 6.02 -2.59 3.06
N PHE A 98 6.23 -2.04 1.88
CA PHE A 98 6.81 -2.77 0.78
C PHE A 98 8.34 -2.75 0.89
N ASN A 99 8.90 -3.79 1.45
CA ASN A 99 10.33 -3.90 1.74
C ASN A 99 10.99 -5.05 0.96
N THR A 100 12.29 -5.21 1.12
CA THR A 100 13.09 -6.23 0.41
C THR A 100 12.73 -7.67 0.72
N TYR A 101 11.80 -7.94 1.63
CA TYR A 101 11.14 -9.25 1.76
C TYR A 101 10.46 -9.68 0.45
N TYR A 102 9.95 -8.72 -0.33
CA TYR A 102 9.34 -8.95 -1.65
C TYR A 102 10.35 -9.10 -2.78
N ALA A 103 11.66 -8.95 -2.53
CA ALA A 103 12.67 -8.91 -3.58
C ALA A 103 12.65 -10.16 -4.47
N HIS A 104 12.40 -11.34 -3.93
CA HIS A 104 12.33 -12.59 -4.70
C HIS A 104 11.14 -12.59 -5.69
N ILE A 105 9.99 -12.04 -5.31
CA ILE A 105 8.81 -11.90 -6.18
C ILE A 105 9.09 -10.87 -7.26
N VAL A 106 9.66 -9.72 -6.89
CA VAL A 106 10.01 -8.66 -7.85
C VAL A 106 11.04 -9.18 -8.86
N ARG A 107 12.08 -9.90 -8.41
CA ARG A 107 13.08 -10.51 -9.30
C ARG A 107 12.44 -11.46 -10.30
N GLU A 108 11.54 -12.32 -9.85
CA GLU A 108 10.84 -13.28 -10.72
C GLU A 108 10.01 -12.55 -11.77
N LEU A 109 9.20 -11.59 -11.37
CA LEU A 109 8.36 -10.80 -12.29
C LEU A 109 9.20 -10.03 -13.30
N VAL A 110 10.23 -9.33 -12.84
CA VAL A 110 11.12 -8.53 -13.68
C VAL A 110 11.89 -9.42 -14.69
N SER A 111 12.36 -10.59 -14.25
CA SER A 111 13.07 -11.54 -15.13
C SER A 111 12.17 -12.12 -16.22
N GLN A 112 10.86 -12.18 -15.98
CA GLN A 112 9.84 -12.53 -16.97
C GLN A 112 9.37 -11.33 -17.84
N GLY A 113 9.96 -10.14 -17.66
CA GLY A 113 9.67 -8.95 -18.44
C GLY A 113 8.45 -8.15 -17.96
N TYR A 114 7.98 -8.37 -16.73
CA TYR A 114 6.95 -7.51 -16.13
C TYR A 114 7.57 -6.24 -15.56
N ILE A 115 6.94 -5.11 -15.83
CA ILE A 115 7.11 -3.90 -15.02
C ILE A 115 6.34 -4.11 -13.72
N VAL A 116 6.92 -3.71 -12.59
CA VAL A 116 6.26 -3.87 -11.28
C VAL A 116 6.08 -2.51 -10.64
N VAL A 117 4.90 -2.28 -10.06
CA VAL A 117 4.60 -1.09 -9.25
C VAL A 117 4.02 -1.50 -7.90
N SER A 118 4.49 -0.87 -6.82
CA SER A 118 3.98 -1.10 -5.47
C SER A 118 3.83 0.21 -4.72
N ALA A 119 2.59 0.51 -4.33
CA ALA A 119 2.26 1.67 -3.51
C ALA A 119 2.53 1.38 -2.02
N GLU A 120 3.17 2.33 -1.36
CA GLU A 120 3.14 2.47 0.10
C GLU A 120 1.86 3.19 0.48
N TYR A 121 0.74 2.48 0.33
CA TYR A 121 -0.60 3.05 0.53
C TYR A 121 -0.77 3.58 1.96
N ARG A 122 -1.79 4.40 2.18
CA ARG A 122 -2.11 4.92 3.52
C ARG A 122 -2.17 3.79 4.56
N GLY A 123 -1.61 4.02 5.74
CA GLY A 123 -1.43 3.00 6.77
C GLY A 123 -0.04 2.37 6.79
N SER A 124 0.76 2.52 5.73
CA SER A 124 2.12 1.95 5.65
C SER A 124 3.04 2.49 6.75
N THR A 125 3.93 1.61 7.25
CA THR A 125 4.98 1.96 8.20
C THR A 125 6.20 2.58 7.48
N GLY A 126 7.08 3.22 8.24
CA GLY A 126 8.31 3.81 7.70
C GLY A 126 8.16 5.21 7.10
N TYR A 127 6.97 5.82 7.20
CA TYR A 127 6.66 7.17 6.68
C TYR A 127 6.08 8.11 7.74
N GLY A 128 6.20 7.73 9.00
CA GLY A 128 5.75 8.51 10.15
C GLY A 128 4.29 8.29 10.53
N ALA A 129 3.93 8.83 11.70
CA ALA A 129 2.61 8.67 12.31
C ALA A 129 1.45 9.16 11.41
N ALA A 130 1.67 10.21 10.62
CA ALA A 130 0.63 10.76 9.76
C ALA A 130 0.19 9.75 8.68
N THR A 131 1.14 9.08 8.02
CA THR A 131 0.84 8.03 7.04
C THR A 131 0.20 6.82 7.72
N TYR A 132 0.78 6.36 8.83
CA TYR A 132 0.29 5.25 9.63
C TYR A 132 -1.18 5.43 10.05
N ASN A 133 -1.52 6.61 10.60
CA ASN A 133 -2.85 6.90 11.10
C ASN A 133 -3.91 7.22 10.02
N ASN A 134 -3.51 7.27 8.75
CA ASN A 134 -4.41 7.56 7.65
C ASN A 134 -5.06 6.31 7.03
N ILE A 135 -4.81 5.11 7.58
CA ILE A 135 -5.47 3.89 7.11
C ILE A 135 -6.99 4.06 7.10
N ASP A 136 -7.62 3.57 6.05
CA ASP A 136 -9.07 3.52 5.88
C ASP A 136 -9.44 2.10 5.45
N TYR A 137 -9.42 1.20 6.39
CA TYR A 137 -9.41 -0.25 6.20
C TYR A 137 -10.53 -0.75 5.25
N GLY A 138 -10.14 -1.19 4.06
CA GLY A 138 -11.06 -1.61 2.98
C GLY A 138 -11.61 -0.45 2.15
N GLY A 139 -11.11 0.77 2.37
CA GLY A 139 -11.57 1.98 1.70
C GLY A 139 -10.52 2.61 0.78
N LEU A 140 -10.02 3.77 1.16
CA LEU A 140 -9.19 4.63 0.31
C LEU A 140 -7.80 4.06 0.02
N GLU A 141 -7.26 3.13 0.81
CA GLU A 141 -6.02 2.44 0.48
C GLU A 141 -6.13 1.61 -0.82
N ASN A 142 -7.35 1.16 -1.15
CA ASN A 142 -7.60 0.50 -2.43
C ASN A 142 -7.44 1.48 -3.59
N GLU A 143 -7.87 2.72 -3.40
CA GLU A 143 -7.74 3.78 -4.38
C GLU A 143 -6.29 4.28 -4.52
N ASP A 144 -5.51 4.31 -3.43
CA ASP A 144 -4.07 4.62 -3.49
C ASP A 144 -3.34 3.63 -4.42
N VAL A 145 -3.69 2.35 -4.34
CA VAL A 145 -3.14 1.32 -5.23
C VAL A 145 -3.60 1.53 -6.68
N LEU A 146 -4.86 1.90 -6.91
CA LEU A 146 -5.35 2.24 -8.24
C LEU A 146 -4.62 3.47 -8.82
N VAL A 147 -4.36 4.48 -7.99
CA VAL A 147 -3.57 5.67 -8.40
C VAL A 147 -2.19 5.25 -8.88
N SER A 148 -1.51 4.35 -8.19
CA SER A 148 -0.19 3.85 -8.63
C SER A 148 -0.24 3.15 -9.99
N ARG A 149 -1.28 2.35 -10.22
CA ARG A 149 -1.55 1.73 -11.53
C ARG A 149 -1.76 2.76 -12.63
N ASN A 150 -2.61 3.78 -12.36
CA ASN A 150 -2.93 4.82 -13.33
C ASN A 150 -1.70 5.67 -13.67
N TYR A 151 -0.92 6.03 -12.66
CA TYR A 151 0.35 6.73 -12.85
C TYR A 151 1.27 6.00 -13.83
N MET A 152 1.40 4.68 -13.73
CA MET A 152 2.22 3.89 -14.64
C MET A 152 1.70 3.95 -16.07
N VAL A 153 0.39 3.85 -16.27
CA VAL A 153 -0.22 3.90 -17.61
C VAL A 153 -0.09 5.29 -18.25
N GLU A 154 -0.20 6.33 -17.46
CA GLU A 154 -0.19 7.71 -17.94
C GLU A 154 1.24 8.23 -18.22
N ASN A 155 2.23 7.77 -17.45
CA ASN A 155 3.57 8.35 -17.48
C ASN A 155 4.63 7.44 -18.13
N TYR A 156 4.36 6.15 -18.29
CA TYR A 156 5.31 5.21 -18.88
C TYR A 156 4.78 4.61 -20.19
N SER A 157 5.23 5.15 -21.32
CA SER A 157 4.81 4.71 -22.66
C SER A 157 5.11 3.24 -22.96
N ILE A 158 6.05 2.64 -22.24
CA ILE A 158 6.41 1.21 -22.33
C ILE A 158 5.39 0.29 -21.65
N VAL A 159 4.46 0.82 -20.85
CA VAL A 159 3.41 0.01 -20.21
C VAL A 159 2.32 -0.33 -21.22
N ASP A 160 1.96 -1.61 -21.28
CA ASP A 160 0.80 -2.08 -22.05
C ASP A 160 -0.45 -2.01 -21.17
N ALA A 161 -1.29 -1.02 -21.40
CA ALA A 161 -2.53 -0.81 -20.64
C ALA A 161 -3.53 -1.99 -20.77
N ASN A 162 -3.37 -2.86 -21.77
CA ASN A 162 -4.20 -4.04 -21.95
C ASN A 162 -3.66 -5.30 -21.23
N ARG A 163 -2.46 -5.22 -20.66
CA ARG A 163 -1.80 -6.34 -19.97
C ARG A 163 -1.39 -5.93 -18.57
N ILE A 164 -2.36 -5.59 -17.73
CA ILE A 164 -2.14 -5.22 -16.34
C ILE A 164 -2.73 -6.28 -15.42
N GLY A 165 -1.90 -6.83 -14.54
CA GLY A 165 -2.30 -7.71 -13.46
C GLY A 165 -2.17 -7.02 -12.11
N ILE A 166 -2.87 -7.57 -11.11
CA ILE A 166 -2.71 -7.18 -9.70
C ILE A 166 -2.56 -8.43 -8.85
N MET A 167 -1.60 -8.44 -7.92
CA MET A 167 -1.41 -9.58 -7.03
C MET A 167 -0.99 -9.11 -5.62
N GLY A 168 -1.54 -9.76 -4.60
CA GLY A 168 -1.20 -9.44 -3.22
C GLY A 168 -1.65 -10.52 -2.26
N TRP A 169 -1.13 -10.48 -1.04
CA TRP A 169 -1.42 -11.43 0.02
C TRP A 169 -2.04 -10.73 1.23
N SER A 170 -2.86 -11.45 1.99
CA SER A 170 -3.48 -10.96 3.23
C SER A 170 -4.25 -9.66 2.99
N HIS A 171 -3.86 -8.54 3.60
CA HIS A 171 -4.43 -7.22 3.34
C HIS A 171 -4.21 -6.78 1.89
N GLY A 172 -3.02 -6.99 1.31
CA GLY A 172 -2.77 -6.80 -0.12
C GLY A 172 -3.64 -7.70 -1.01
N GLY A 173 -4.00 -8.89 -0.52
CA GLY A 173 -4.99 -9.77 -1.16
C GLY A 173 -6.40 -9.19 -1.13
N MET A 174 -6.79 -8.56 -0.02
CA MET A 174 -8.07 -7.81 0.07
C MET A 174 -8.07 -6.65 -0.93
N ILE A 175 -7.01 -5.82 -0.94
CA ILE A 175 -6.86 -4.72 -1.89
C ILE A 175 -6.96 -5.22 -3.33
N THR A 176 -6.35 -6.37 -3.63
CA THR A 176 -6.45 -7.03 -4.94
C THR A 176 -7.90 -7.35 -5.30
N LEU A 177 -8.65 -8.00 -4.41
CA LEU A 177 -10.07 -8.31 -4.64
C LEU A 177 -10.91 -7.04 -4.81
N MET A 178 -10.71 -6.06 -3.94
CA MET A 178 -11.44 -4.79 -4.00
C MET A 178 -11.20 -4.07 -5.32
N ASN A 179 -9.95 -4.00 -5.78
CA ASN A 179 -9.62 -3.38 -7.06
C ASN A 179 -10.25 -4.13 -8.26
N LEU A 180 -10.22 -5.46 -8.26
CA LEU A 180 -10.82 -6.26 -9.33
C LEU A 180 -12.34 -6.12 -9.42
N LEU A 181 -13.01 -6.05 -8.26
CA LEU A 181 -14.46 -5.99 -8.19
C LEU A 181 -15.00 -4.57 -8.35
N THR A 182 -14.29 -3.57 -7.82
CA THR A 182 -14.74 -2.16 -7.87
C THR A 182 -14.41 -1.51 -9.20
N TYR A 183 -13.30 -1.88 -9.82
CA TYR A 183 -12.81 -1.26 -11.06
C TYR A 183 -12.68 -2.28 -12.20
N PRO A 184 -13.79 -2.88 -12.66
CA PRO A 184 -13.78 -3.87 -13.71
C PRO A 184 -13.21 -3.26 -15.00
N GLY A 185 -12.31 -3.98 -15.64
CA GLY A 185 -11.63 -3.52 -16.86
C GLY A 185 -10.30 -2.78 -16.63
N GLN A 186 -9.96 -2.41 -15.40
CA GLN A 186 -8.64 -1.83 -15.09
C GLN A 186 -7.53 -2.87 -15.05
N TYR A 187 -7.89 -4.12 -14.75
CA TYR A 187 -6.97 -5.24 -14.64
C TYR A 187 -7.42 -6.40 -15.54
N ARG A 188 -6.46 -7.11 -16.10
CA ARG A 188 -6.72 -8.29 -16.94
C ARG A 188 -6.83 -9.58 -16.14
N CYS A 189 -6.11 -9.65 -15.03
CA CYS A 189 -6.09 -10.78 -14.11
C CYS A 189 -5.67 -10.31 -12.72
N GLY A 190 -5.93 -11.15 -11.72
CA GLY A 190 -5.46 -10.92 -10.38
C GLY A 190 -5.23 -12.21 -9.61
N PHE A 191 -4.35 -12.11 -8.62
CA PHE A 191 -4.08 -13.17 -7.65
C PHE A 191 -4.19 -12.63 -6.23
N ALA A 192 -5.19 -13.09 -5.51
CA ALA A 192 -5.41 -12.74 -4.11
C ALA A 192 -5.04 -13.94 -3.23
N GLY A 193 -3.83 -13.94 -2.68
CA GLY A 193 -3.35 -14.98 -1.78
C GLY A 193 -3.86 -14.75 -0.37
N VAL A 194 -4.49 -15.74 0.25
CA VAL A 194 -5.03 -15.68 1.62
C VAL A 194 -5.66 -14.32 1.99
N PRO A 195 -6.58 -13.82 1.16
CA PRO A 195 -7.10 -12.45 1.33
C PRO A 195 -7.93 -12.31 2.60
N VAL A 196 -8.03 -11.10 3.10
CA VAL A 196 -9.06 -10.75 4.09
C VAL A 196 -10.38 -10.58 3.34
N SER A 197 -11.12 -11.66 3.20
CA SER A 197 -12.37 -11.70 2.41
C SER A 197 -13.63 -11.57 3.23
N ASP A 198 -13.55 -11.81 4.54
CA ASP A 198 -14.65 -11.70 5.48
C ASP A 198 -14.16 -11.19 6.83
N VAL A 199 -14.44 -9.92 7.08
CA VAL A 199 -14.00 -9.22 8.32
C VAL A 199 -14.79 -9.69 9.53
N VAL A 200 -16.06 -10.02 9.37
CA VAL A 200 -16.92 -10.51 10.45
C VAL A 200 -16.42 -11.86 10.95
N MET A 201 -16.17 -12.80 10.05
CA MET A 201 -15.57 -14.09 10.40
C MET A 201 -14.19 -13.91 11.03
N ARG A 202 -13.33 -13.07 10.42
CA ARG A 202 -11.98 -12.81 10.93
C ARG A 202 -12.02 -12.30 12.36
N MET A 203 -12.89 -11.35 12.68
CA MET A 203 -13.03 -10.81 14.03
C MET A 203 -13.69 -11.79 14.98
N GLY A 204 -14.64 -12.61 14.52
CA GLY A 204 -15.34 -13.59 15.31
C GLY A 204 -14.46 -14.70 15.87
N TYR A 205 -13.42 -15.08 15.14
CA TYR A 205 -12.47 -16.15 15.52
C TYR A 205 -11.15 -15.65 16.12
N SER A 206 -10.99 -14.35 16.26
CA SER A 206 -9.74 -13.76 16.73
C SER A 206 -9.76 -13.47 18.24
N THR A 207 -8.56 -13.43 18.86
CA THR A 207 -8.39 -13.04 20.26
C THR A 207 -8.70 -11.55 20.47
N ASP A 208 -8.92 -11.15 21.72
CA ASP A 208 -9.19 -9.75 22.06
C ASP A 208 -8.00 -8.85 21.68
N ASP A 209 -6.77 -9.28 21.93
CA ASP A 209 -5.55 -8.55 21.53
C ASP A 209 -5.51 -8.32 20.01
N TYR A 210 -5.92 -9.32 19.24
CA TYR A 210 -5.98 -9.20 17.78
C TYR A 210 -7.07 -8.21 17.34
N ARG A 211 -8.23 -8.23 18.01
CA ARG A 211 -9.31 -7.27 17.77
C ARG A 211 -8.90 -5.84 18.09
N GLU A 212 -8.14 -5.64 19.19
CA GLU A 212 -7.62 -4.34 19.58
C GLU A 212 -6.70 -3.74 18.50
N LEU A 213 -5.90 -4.56 17.83
CA LEU A 213 -5.06 -4.12 16.71
C LEU A 213 -5.88 -3.47 15.58
N PHE A 214 -7.12 -3.91 15.37
CA PHE A 214 -8.03 -3.38 14.35
C PHE A 214 -9.07 -2.39 14.93
N ALA A 215 -9.15 -2.23 16.24
CA ALA A 215 -10.03 -1.29 16.91
C ALA A 215 -9.44 0.12 17.03
N ALA A 216 -8.22 0.34 16.53
CA ALA A 216 -7.58 1.66 16.54
C ALA A 216 -8.44 2.72 15.82
N PRO A 217 -8.28 4.01 16.18
CA PRO A 217 -9.19 5.10 15.79
C PRO A 217 -9.52 5.25 14.32
N ASN A 218 -8.75 4.66 13.44
CA ASN A 218 -8.89 4.78 11.98
C ASN A 218 -9.13 3.44 11.29
N HIS A 219 -9.46 2.39 12.07
CA HIS A 219 -9.75 1.06 11.58
C HIS A 219 -11.24 0.74 11.69
N ILE A 220 -11.60 -0.47 11.29
CA ILE A 220 -12.93 -1.06 11.34
C ILE A 220 -13.66 -0.81 12.67
N GLY A 221 -12.95 -0.72 13.79
CA GLY A 221 -13.53 -0.57 15.11
C GLY A 221 -14.28 0.75 15.37
N LYS A 222 -14.14 1.77 14.53
CA LYS A 222 -14.95 3.01 14.66
C LYS A 222 -16.31 2.91 14.01
N THR A 223 -16.41 2.12 12.97
CA THR A 223 -17.65 1.88 12.22
C THR A 223 -18.47 0.75 12.81
N THR A 224 -17.88 -0.15 13.57
CA THR A 224 -18.43 -1.48 13.75
C THR A 224 -19.08 -1.75 15.10
N ARG A 225 -19.03 -0.85 16.07
CA ARG A 225 -19.79 -1.06 17.32
C ARG A 225 -21.29 -0.80 17.20
N GLY A 226 -21.75 -0.28 16.08
CA GLY A 226 -23.15 -0.03 15.81
C GLY A 226 -23.68 -0.62 14.50
N ASP A 227 -22.78 -1.02 13.59
CA ASP A 227 -23.14 -1.29 12.19
C ASP A 227 -22.77 -2.70 11.70
N LEU A 228 -22.38 -3.61 12.62
CA LEU A 228 -22.21 -5.06 12.33
C LEU A 228 -23.37 -5.86 12.87
#